data_2647f6bd2f3607cdd698d1c826370612
#
_entry.id   2647f6bd2f3607cdd698d1c826370612
#
_cell.length_a   1.000
_cell.length_b   1.000
_cell.length_c   1.000
_cell.angle_alpha   90.00
_cell.angle_beta   90.00
_cell.angle_gamma   90.00
#
_symmetry.space_group_name_H-M   'P 1'
#
loop_
_entity.id
_entity.type
_entity.pdbx_description
1 polymer ?
#
loop_
_entity_poly.entity_id
_entity_poly.type
_entity_poly.pdbx_seq_one_letter_code
_entity_poly.pdbx_strand_id
1 'polypeptide(L)'
;NPRTGKPFKMGDKVSKGELIIRLEDKEYENGIAIDAKKLSLEIAEQEQSKQKALYEKGGVTMSEMRNTEVKVTNARYDYENAKLNLEKMKVKAPFDGVIVDLPHYTADTRVEQGKAMVSLMAYDKMDINLPESSIRYVKEAQPVYITHYTIPGDTLKARVGELSPAISTETRTFKGKILIDNDQLKLRPGMFAKADIIVDRADSSIIIPKDVILSNRRRKYVYIVEKNTAKIRNLQTGLEDEYNIEILSGLNVNDNLVVKGFETLKEDAKVKIQK
;
A
#
# COMPACT_ATOMS: atom_id res chain seq x y z
N ASN A 1 -0.99 26.23 0.53
CA ASN A 1 -0.35 25.21 1.37
C ASN A 1 -0.32 25.71 2.82
N PRO A 2 -1.14 25.16 3.71
CA PRO A 2 -1.25 25.62 5.10
C PRO A 2 0.05 25.47 5.90
N ARG A 3 0.96 24.56 5.47
CA ARG A 3 2.25 24.33 6.15
C ARG A 3 3.30 25.38 5.81
N THR A 4 3.18 26.02 4.65
CA THR A 4 4.22 26.96 4.15
C THR A 4 3.70 28.39 3.96
N GLY A 5 2.38 28.61 4.02
CA GLY A 5 1.74 29.88 3.69
C GLY A 5 1.87 30.28 2.19
N LYS A 6 2.41 29.41 1.34
CA LYS A 6 2.64 29.63 -0.09
C LYS A 6 1.68 28.78 -0.93
N PRO A 7 1.44 29.12 -2.20
CA PRO A 7 0.73 28.23 -3.11
C PRO A 7 1.32 26.83 -3.15
N PHE A 8 0.48 25.83 -3.42
CA PHE A 8 0.95 24.48 -3.64
C PHE A 8 1.80 24.40 -4.91
N LYS A 9 2.75 23.47 -4.93
CA LYS A 9 3.61 23.18 -6.09
C LYS A 9 3.78 21.68 -6.28
N MET A 10 4.25 21.27 -7.43
CA MET A 10 4.63 19.89 -7.68
C MET A 10 5.67 19.42 -6.65
N GLY A 11 5.47 18.22 -6.12
CA GLY A 11 6.27 17.63 -5.06
C GLY A 11 5.77 17.92 -3.63
N ASP A 12 4.79 18.80 -3.45
CA ASP A 12 4.20 19.03 -2.13
C ASP A 12 3.35 17.82 -1.70
N LYS A 13 3.47 17.46 -0.42
CA LYS A 13 2.61 16.46 0.21
C LYS A 13 1.30 17.11 0.63
N VAL A 14 0.22 16.38 0.42
CA VAL A 14 -1.13 16.78 0.83
C VAL A 14 -1.78 15.66 1.63
N SER A 15 -2.61 16.04 2.59
CA SER A 15 -3.40 15.11 3.39
C SER A 15 -4.83 15.02 2.85
N LYS A 16 -5.48 13.87 3.08
CA LYS A 16 -6.88 13.66 2.69
C LYS A 16 -7.77 14.78 3.23
N GLY A 17 -8.58 15.36 2.34
CA GLY A 17 -9.48 16.48 2.65
C GLY A 17 -8.81 17.86 2.63
N GLU A 18 -7.49 17.95 2.45
CA GLU A 18 -6.78 19.23 2.37
C GLU A 18 -7.18 19.99 1.11
N LEU A 19 -7.49 21.29 1.27
CA LEU A 19 -7.90 22.16 0.16
C LEU A 19 -6.66 22.53 -0.66
N ILE A 20 -6.67 22.17 -1.94
CA ILE A 20 -5.57 22.44 -2.88
C ILE A 20 -5.87 23.68 -3.73
N ILE A 21 -7.06 23.75 -4.33
CA ILE A 21 -7.49 24.85 -5.20
C ILE A 21 -8.88 25.27 -4.76
N ARG A 22 -9.11 26.56 -4.70
CA ARG A 22 -10.42 27.16 -4.53
C ARG A 22 -10.81 27.88 -5.81
N LEU A 23 -11.95 27.52 -6.34
CA LEU A 23 -12.58 28.23 -7.45
C LEU A 23 -13.44 29.35 -6.89
N GLU A 24 -13.44 30.49 -7.53
CA GLU A 24 -14.27 31.64 -7.17
C GLU A 24 -15.04 32.06 -8.41
N ASP A 25 -16.36 31.98 -8.34
CA ASP A 25 -17.29 32.44 -9.37
C ASP A 25 -18.54 32.94 -8.66
N LYS A 26 -18.64 34.26 -8.52
CA LYS A 26 -19.76 34.91 -7.84
C LYS A 26 -21.09 34.71 -8.56
N GLU A 27 -21.09 34.64 -9.87
CA GLU A 27 -22.32 34.41 -10.65
C GLU A 27 -22.84 33.01 -10.43
N TYR A 28 -21.95 32.02 -10.42
CA TYR A 28 -22.29 30.63 -10.13
C TYR A 28 -22.73 30.46 -8.68
N GLU A 29 -22.03 31.05 -7.71
CA GLU A 29 -22.41 31.04 -6.28
C GLU A 29 -23.81 31.63 -6.07
N ASN A 30 -24.10 32.78 -6.68
CA ASN A 30 -25.41 33.40 -6.62
C ASN A 30 -26.50 32.51 -7.27
N GLY A 31 -26.18 31.87 -8.41
CA GLY A 31 -27.08 30.94 -9.08
C GLY A 31 -27.43 29.70 -8.25
N ILE A 32 -26.52 29.23 -7.39
CA ILE A 32 -26.76 28.13 -6.44
C ILE A 32 -27.81 28.54 -5.39
N ALA A 33 -27.81 29.80 -4.95
CA ALA A 33 -28.76 30.39 -4.00
C ALA A 33 -28.92 29.56 -2.72
N ILE A 34 -27.81 29.13 -2.10
CA ILE A 34 -27.83 28.18 -0.97
C ILE A 34 -28.63 28.69 0.22
N ASP A 35 -28.56 30.00 0.53
CA ASP A 35 -29.26 30.60 1.66
C ASP A 35 -30.79 30.59 1.44
N ALA A 36 -31.23 30.88 0.21
CA ALA A 36 -32.65 30.78 -0.14
C ALA A 36 -33.18 29.35 -0.05
N LYS A 37 -32.39 28.36 -0.49
CA LYS A 37 -32.76 26.93 -0.40
C LYS A 37 -32.77 26.42 1.02
N LYS A 38 -31.83 26.88 1.86
CA LYS A 38 -31.82 26.60 3.30
C LYS A 38 -33.06 27.14 3.97
N LEU A 39 -33.42 28.39 3.70
CA LEU A 39 -34.64 29.00 4.24
C LEU A 39 -35.89 28.27 3.80
N SER A 40 -35.95 27.87 2.51
CA SER A 40 -37.08 27.06 2.00
C SER A 40 -37.23 25.74 2.71
N LEU A 41 -36.13 25.05 3.05
CA LEU A 41 -36.14 23.83 3.85
C LEU A 41 -36.65 24.10 5.28
N GLU A 42 -36.16 25.14 5.94
CA GLU A 42 -36.60 25.51 7.29
C GLU A 42 -38.10 25.81 7.34
N ILE A 43 -38.64 26.55 6.33
CA ILE A 43 -40.07 26.83 6.21
C ILE A 43 -40.87 25.54 6.02
N ALA A 44 -40.40 24.65 5.13
CA ALA A 44 -41.06 23.37 4.86
C ALA A 44 -41.09 22.47 6.10
N GLU A 45 -40.02 22.41 6.87
CA GLU A 45 -39.91 21.63 8.12
C GLU A 45 -40.86 22.20 9.20
N GLN A 46 -40.95 23.52 9.32
CA GLN A 46 -41.92 24.16 10.24
C GLN A 46 -43.36 23.87 9.85
N GLU A 47 -43.70 23.95 8.57
CA GLU A 47 -45.01 23.61 8.06
C GLU A 47 -45.41 22.16 8.30
N GLN A 48 -44.46 21.23 8.05
CA GLN A 48 -44.66 19.81 8.35
C GLN A 48 -44.94 19.59 9.84
N SER A 49 -44.18 20.25 10.73
CA SER A 49 -44.37 20.12 12.17
C SER A 49 -45.76 20.61 12.60
N LYS A 50 -46.24 21.73 12.05
CA LYS A 50 -47.59 22.23 12.28
C LYS A 50 -48.69 21.27 11.79
N GLN A 51 -48.54 20.78 10.54
CA GLN A 51 -49.50 19.86 9.94
C GLN A 51 -49.55 18.52 10.70
N LYS A 52 -48.43 18.03 11.18
CA LYS A 52 -48.37 16.85 12.02
C LYS A 52 -49.11 17.03 13.34
N ALA A 53 -48.93 18.15 14.02
CA ALA A 53 -49.66 18.47 15.25
C ALA A 53 -51.18 18.64 15.02
N LEU A 54 -51.57 19.17 13.85
CA LEU A 54 -53.00 19.27 13.48
C LEU A 54 -53.59 17.90 13.12
N TYR A 55 -52.83 17.04 12.44
CA TYR A 55 -53.25 15.68 12.11
C TYR A 55 -53.52 14.83 13.37
N GLU A 56 -52.64 14.92 14.38
CA GLU A 56 -52.78 14.26 15.68
C GLU A 56 -54.05 14.72 16.42
N LYS A 57 -54.55 15.92 16.14
CA LYS A 57 -55.79 16.49 16.68
C LYS A 57 -57.02 16.30 15.76
N GLY A 58 -56.85 15.57 14.65
CA GLY A 58 -57.91 15.33 13.68
C GLY A 58 -58.29 16.55 12.82
N GLY A 59 -57.46 17.61 12.78
CA GLY A 59 -57.72 18.84 12.06
C GLY A 59 -57.32 18.83 10.57
N VAL A 60 -56.56 17.86 10.13
CA VAL A 60 -56.11 17.70 8.73
C VAL A 60 -56.14 16.23 8.32
N THR A 61 -56.19 15.98 7.01
CA THR A 61 -56.20 14.64 6.45
C THR A 61 -54.78 14.04 6.34
N MET A 62 -54.64 12.73 6.27
CA MET A 62 -53.42 12.01 6.00
C MET A 62 -52.79 12.48 4.66
N SER A 63 -53.60 12.78 3.66
CA SER A 63 -53.13 13.27 2.36
C SER A 63 -52.45 14.63 2.48
N GLU A 64 -53.02 15.55 3.24
CA GLU A 64 -52.42 16.87 3.51
C GLU A 64 -51.09 16.75 4.25
N MET A 65 -51.03 15.89 5.28
CA MET A 65 -49.77 15.63 5.98
C MET A 65 -48.70 15.06 5.06
N ARG A 66 -49.04 14.07 4.22
CA ARG A 66 -48.07 13.51 3.24
C ARG A 66 -47.61 14.51 2.21
N ASN A 67 -48.46 15.44 1.79
CA ASN A 67 -48.05 16.52 0.89
C ASN A 67 -46.99 17.42 1.50
N THR A 68 -47.03 17.67 2.80
CA THR A 68 -45.98 18.43 3.49
C THR A 68 -44.70 17.61 3.61
N GLU A 69 -44.76 16.30 3.79
CA GLU A 69 -43.58 15.41 3.75
C GLU A 69 -42.86 15.48 2.39
N VAL A 70 -43.60 15.46 1.28
CA VAL A 70 -43.06 15.61 -0.06
C VAL A 70 -42.37 16.97 -0.22
N LYS A 71 -42.99 18.06 0.29
CA LYS A 71 -42.39 19.40 0.23
C LYS A 71 -41.07 19.48 1.00
N VAL A 72 -40.99 18.92 2.20
CA VAL A 72 -39.76 18.86 3.00
C VAL A 72 -38.69 18.05 2.29
N THR A 73 -39.07 16.90 1.73
CA THR A 73 -38.16 16.03 0.98
C THR A 73 -37.53 16.77 -0.21
N ASN A 74 -38.38 17.43 -1.01
CA ASN A 74 -37.90 18.20 -2.16
C ASN A 74 -36.99 19.36 -1.74
N ALA A 75 -37.40 20.15 -0.73
CA ALA A 75 -36.60 21.28 -0.25
C ALA A 75 -35.23 20.79 0.33
N ARG A 76 -35.22 19.63 0.96
CA ARG A 76 -33.98 19.01 1.45
C ARG A 76 -33.07 18.60 0.30
N TYR A 77 -33.57 17.95 -0.72
CA TYR A 77 -32.78 17.64 -1.92
C TYR A 77 -32.23 18.88 -2.60
N ASP A 78 -33.02 19.94 -2.71
CA ASP A 78 -32.57 21.19 -3.30
C ASP A 78 -31.43 21.85 -2.50
N TYR A 79 -31.54 21.84 -1.17
CA TYR A 79 -30.49 22.36 -0.29
C TYR A 79 -29.23 21.51 -0.34
N GLU A 80 -29.33 20.17 -0.26
CA GLU A 80 -28.19 19.26 -0.35
C GLU A 80 -27.48 19.38 -1.72
N ASN A 81 -28.22 19.48 -2.81
CA ASN A 81 -27.65 19.70 -4.14
C ASN A 81 -26.91 21.04 -4.22
N ALA A 82 -27.46 22.11 -3.63
CA ALA A 82 -26.80 23.40 -3.54
C ALA A 82 -25.48 23.31 -2.79
N LYS A 83 -25.49 22.61 -1.65
CA LYS A 83 -24.31 22.38 -0.82
C LYS A 83 -23.23 21.58 -1.56
N LEU A 84 -23.62 20.50 -2.25
CA LEU A 84 -22.71 19.72 -3.09
C LEU A 84 -22.09 20.55 -4.22
N ASN A 85 -22.86 21.42 -4.83
CA ASN A 85 -22.34 22.27 -5.90
C ASN A 85 -21.33 23.31 -5.37
N LEU A 86 -21.55 23.88 -4.19
CA LEU A 86 -20.56 24.75 -3.54
C LEU A 86 -19.30 23.98 -3.10
N GLU A 87 -19.45 22.74 -2.64
CA GLU A 87 -18.29 21.90 -2.29
C GLU A 87 -17.44 21.56 -3.53
N LYS A 88 -18.04 21.42 -4.72
CA LYS A 88 -17.30 21.21 -5.98
C LYS A 88 -16.38 22.36 -6.37
N MET A 89 -16.63 23.57 -5.86
CA MET A 89 -15.73 24.71 -6.04
C MET A 89 -14.45 24.60 -5.19
N LYS A 90 -14.39 23.64 -4.28
CA LYS A 90 -13.24 23.37 -3.41
C LYS A 90 -12.59 22.06 -3.84
N VAL A 91 -11.51 22.15 -4.59
CA VAL A 91 -10.72 20.96 -4.99
C VAL A 91 -9.90 20.50 -3.80
N LYS A 92 -10.31 19.40 -3.20
CA LYS A 92 -9.66 18.79 -2.02
C LYS A 92 -8.96 17.50 -2.41
N ALA A 93 -7.90 17.16 -1.68
CA ALA A 93 -7.21 15.89 -1.83
C ALA A 93 -8.13 14.72 -1.43
N PRO A 94 -8.36 13.71 -2.29
CA PRO A 94 -9.19 12.55 -1.96
C PRO A 94 -8.49 11.53 -1.05
N PHE A 95 -7.15 11.56 -1.01
CA PHE A 95 -6.29 10.69 -0.19
C PHE A 95 -4.98 11.39 0.15
N ASP A 96 -4.20 10.82 1.07
CA ASP A 96 -2.85 11.31 1.40
C ASP A 96 -1.90 11.00 0.23
N GLY A 97 -1.20 12.03 -0.27
CA GLY A 97 -0.38 11.85 -1.47
C GLY A 97 0.56 13.00 -1.73
N VAL A 98 1.18 12.94 -2.91
CA VAL A 98 2.08 13.98 -3.43
C VAL A 98 1.48 14.55 -4.71
N ILE A 99 1.56 15.86 -4.88
CA ILE A 99 1.16 16.54 -6.10
C ILE A 99 2.21 16.22 -7.18
N VAL A 100 1.80 15.49 -8.22
CA VAL A 100 2.69 15.12 -9.34
C VAL A 100 2.49 16.01 -10.56
N ASP A 101 1.31 16.59 -10.70
CA ASP A 101 1.02 17.59 -11.73
C ASP A 101 0.08 18.65 -11.18
N LEU A 102 0.44 19.90 -11.41
CA LEU A 102 -0.33 21.07 -11.01
C LEU A 102 -0.08 22.16 -12.04
N PRO A 103 -0.98 22.34 -13.00
CA PRO A 103 -0.89 23.44 -13.96
C PRO A 103 -0.78 24.79 -13.25
N HIS A 104 0.00 25.68 -13.79
CA HIS A 104 0.16 27.01 -13.21
C HIS A 104 -1.09 27.84 -13.48
N TYR A 105 -1.92 28.00 -12.45
CA TYR A 105 -3.06 28.90 -12.47
C TYR A 105 -2.69 30.24 -11.84
N THR A 106 -2.89 31.31 -12.57
CA THR A 106 -2.91 32.67 -12.00
C THR A 106 -4.32 33.01 -11.51
N ALA A 107 -4.45 33.96 -10.62
CA ALA A 107 -5.76 34.51 -10.26
C ALA A 107 -6.50 34.96 -11.54
N ASP A 108 -7.80 34.83 -11.54
CA ASP A 108 -8.70 35.15 -12.66
C ASP A 108 -8.53 34.27 -13.93
N THR A 109 -7.76 33.20 -13.88
CA THR A 109 -7.71 32.22 -14.98
C THR A 109 -9.00 31.41 -15.03
N ARG A 110 -9.71 31.49 -16.18
CA ARG A 110 -10.91 30.67 -16.40
C ARG A 110 -10.53 29.19 -16.56
N VAL A 111 -11.19 28.33 -15.81
CA VAL A 111 -11.01 26.87 -15.88
C VAL A 111 -12.19 26.25 -16.62
N GLU A 112 -11.89 25.34 -17.55
CA GLU A 112 -12.91 24.61 -18.31
C GLU A 112 -13.45 23.42 -17.49
N GLN A 113 -14.74 23.17 -17.62
CA GLN A 113 -15.39 22.03 -16.97
C GLN A 113 -14.80 20.70 -17.48
N GLY A 114 -14.54 19.77 -16.56
CA GLY A 114 -14.01 18.44 -16.89
C GLY A 114 -12.49 18.38 -17.09
N LYS A 115 -11.78 19.51 -17.03
CA LYS A 115 -10.32 19.52 -17.11
C LYS A 115 -9.68 19.11 -15.78
N ALA A 116 -8.68 18.23 -15.85
CA ALA A 116 -7.90 17.84 -14.67
C ALA A 116 -7.15 19.09 -14.15
N MET A 117 -7.36 19.42 -12.88
CA MET A 117 -6.77 20.59 -12.22
C MET A 117 -5.56 20.25 -11.37
N VAL A 118 -5.47 19.03 -10.89
CA VAL A 118 -4.36 18.52 -10.07
C VAL A 118 -4.29 17.01 -10.21
N SER A 119 -3.09 16.48 -10.27
CA SER A 119 -2.84 15.04 -10.23
C SER A 119 -2.12 14.70 -8.96
N LEU A 120 -2.65 13.72 -8.22
CA LEU A 120 -2.09 13.21 -6.98
C LEU A 120 -1.69 11.76 -7.14
N MET A 121 -0.58 11.37 -6.53
CA MET A 121 -0.16 9.99 -6.42
C MET A 121 0.14 9.62 -4.97
N ALA A 122 -0.25 8.41 -4.57
CA ALA A 122 0.21 7.82 -3.33
C ALA A 122 1.71 7.50 -3.42
N TYR A 123 2.44 7.70 -2.34
CA TYR A 123 3.90 7.49 -2.27
C TYR A 123 4.28 6.43 -1.23
N ASP A 124 3.29 5.94 -0.51
CA ASP A 124 3.39 4.98 0.58
C ASP A 124 3.06 3.54 0.15
N LYS A 125 2.75 3.34 -1.14
CA LYS A 125 2.31 2.05 -1.68
C LYS A 125 3.04 1.70 -2.96
N MET A 126 3.35 0.42 -3.11
CA MET A 126 3.92 -0.17 -4.33
C MET A 126 3.09 -1.37 -4.74
N ASP A 127 2.71 -1.43 -6.01
CA ASP A 127 2.07 -2.62 -6.58
C ASP A 127 3.10 -3.69 -6.90
N ILE A 128 2.79 -4.95 -6.59
CA ILE A 128 3.62 -6.11 -6.89
C ILE A 128 2.82 -7.17 -7.62
N ASN A 129 3.51 -7.93 -8.47
CA ASN A 129 2.97 -9.14 -9.07
C ASN A 129 3.80 -10.32 -8.56
N LEU A 130 3.14 -11.24 -7.89
CA LEU A 130 3.76 -12.41 -7.27
C LEU A 130 3.39 -13.67 -8.05
N PRO A 131 4.33 -14.59 -8.29
CA PRO A 131 4.03 -15.83 -8.98
C PRO A 131 3.10 -16.73 -8.13
N GLU A 132 2.24 -17.49 -8.79
CA GLU A 132 1.31 -18.43 -8.15
C GLU A 132 2.00 -19.36 -7.14
N SER A 133 3.23 -19.79 -7.45
CA SER A 133 4.02 -20.67 -6.56
C SER A 133 4.31 -20.08 -5.19
N SER A 134 4.31 -18.76 -5.06
CA SER A 134 4.59 -18.06 -3.80
C SER A 134 3.36 -17.87 -2.89
N ILE A 135 2.15 -18.20 -3.35
CA ILE A 135 0.90 -17.96 -2.63
C ILE A 135 0.85 -18.61 -1.23
N ARG A 136 1.55 -19.73 -1.06
CA ARG A 136 1.62 -20.43 0.23
C ARG A 136 2.53 -19.74 1.25
N TYR A 137 3.48 -18.96 0.78
CA TYR A 137 4.54 -18.39 1.61
C TYR A 137 4.32 -16.92 1.92
N VAL A 138 3.66 -16.19 1.02
CA VAL A 138 3.43 -14.75 1.18
C VAL A 138 2.13 -14.51 1.92
N LYS A 139 2.21 -13.73 3.00
CA LYS A 139 1.08 -13.34 3.86
C LYS A 139 1.13 -11.84 4.13
N GLU A 140 -0.03 -11.28 4.47
CA GLU A 140 -0.11 -9.89 4.93
C GLU A 140 0.76 -9.63 6.15
N ALA A 141 1.21 -8.41 6.28
CA ALA A 141 2.09 -7.90 7.35
C ALA A 141 3.52 -8.46 7.39
N GLN A 142 3.91 -9.37 6.48
CA GLN A 142 5.30 -9.82 6.40
C GLN A 142 6.25 -8.64 6.12
N PRO A 143 7.45 -8.63 6.73
CA PRO A 143 8.45 -7.60 6.48
C PRO A 143 9.00 -7.72 5.06
N VAL A 144 9.23 -6.56 4.46
CA VAL A 144 9.77 -6.41 3.11
C VAL A 144 10.93 -5.42 3.13
N TYR A 145 11.97 -5.73 2.41
CA TYR A 145 13.08 -4.81 2.15
C TYR A 145 13.04 -4.38 0.69
N ILE A 146 12.99 -3.06 0.48
CA ILE A 146 12.94 -2.48 -0.87
C ILE A 146 14.29 -1.88 -1.19
N THR A 147 14.83 -2.28 -2.34
CA THR A 147 16.06 -1.73 -2.90
C THR A 147 15.81 -1.16 -4.29
N HIS A 148 16.55 -0.12 -4.65
CA HIS A 148 16.45 0.50 -5.96
C HIS A 148 17.85 0.83 -6.49
N TYR A 149 18.08 0.59 -7.79
CA TYR A 149 19.38 0.74 -8.42
C TYR A 149 19.92 2.18 -8.40
N THR A 150 19.05 3.19 -8.34
CA THR A 150 19.48 4.61 -8.28
C THR A 150 19.87 5.06 -6.87
N ILE A 151 19.61 4.23 -5.85
CA ILE A 151 19.92 4.53 -4.45
C ILE A 151 20.71 3.34 -3.88
N PRO A 152 21.92 3.08 -4.37
CA PRO A 152 22.70 1.93 -3.94
C PRO A 152 23.06 2.07 -2.45
N GLY A 153 22.92 0.97 -1.71
CA GLY A 153 23.23 0.91 -0.29
C GLY A 153 22.11 1.40 0.65
N ASP A 154 21.01 1.93 0.12
CA ASP A 154 19.86 2.33 0.93
C ASP A 154 18.72 1.30 0.80
N THR A 155 18.26 0.79 1.92
CA THR A 155 17.19 -0.20 1.98
C THR A 155 16.01 0.40 2.74
N LEU A 156 14.86 0.48 2.07
CA LEU A 156 13.63 0.94 2.70
C LEU A 156 12.91 -0.22 3.36
N LYS A 157 12.45 -0.01 4.58
CA LYS A 157 11.58 -0.96 5.28
C LYS A 157 10.16 -0.82 4.79
N ALA A 158 9.52 -1.95 4.59
CA ALA A 158 8.17 -2.03 4.12
C ALA A 158 7.49 -3.28 4.70
N ARG A 159 6.23 -3.45 4.41
CA ARG A 159 5.45 -4.65 4.78
C ARG A 159 4.48 -5.01 3.67
N VAL A 160 4.18 -6.29 3.56
CA VAL A 160 3.10 -6.77 2.71
C VAL A 160 1.79 -6.19 3.23
N GLY A 161 1.08 -5.48 2.39
CA GLY A 161 -0.26 -4.97 2.67
C GLY A 161 -1.34 -5.93 2.16
N GLU A 162 -2.15 -5.48 1.22
CA GLU A 162 -3.24 -6.26 0.64
C GLU A 162 -2.73 -7.28 -0.39
N LEU A 163 -3.30 -8.48 -0.39
CA LEU A 163 -3.06 -9.51 -1.39
C LEU A 163 -4.37 -9.84 -2.11
N SER A 164 -4.35 -9.86 -3.44
CA SER A 164 -5.51 -10.25 -4.23
C SER A 164 -5.76 -11.76 -4.09
N PRO A 165 -6.99 -12.19 -3.82
CA PRO A 165 -7.35 -13.61 -3.84
C PRO A 165 -7.45 -14.18 -5.26
N ALA A 166 -7.44 -13.32 -6.30
CA ALA A 166 -7.57 -13.71 -7.69
C ALA A 166 -6.20 -13.87 -8.35
N ILE A 167 -6.04 -14.93 -9.13
CA ILE A 167 -4.85 -15.21 -9.94
C ILE A 167 -5.16 -14.84 -11.39
N SER A 168 -4.26 -14.09 -12.04
CA SER A 168 -4.32 -13.86 -13.48
C SER A 168 -3.98 -15.14 -14.22
N THR A 169 -4.89 -15.63 -15.03
CA THR A 169 -4.69 -16.84 -15.86
C THR A 169 -3.68 -16.62 -16.98
N GLU A 170 -3.52 -15.38 -17.42
CA GLU A 170 -2.61 -14.97 -18.49
C GLU A 170 -1.15 -14.96 -18.02
N THR A 171 -0.89 -14.36 -16.87
CA THR A 171 0.48 -14.18 -16.34
C THR A 171 0.86 -15.18 -15.26
N ARG A 172 -0.07 -15.99 -14.77
CA ARG A 172 0.12 -16.88 -13.62
C ARG A 172 0.65 -16.16 -12.38
N THR A 173 0.16 -14.93 -12.17
CA THR A 173 0.54 -14.10 -11.02
C THR A 173 -0.70 -13.62 -10.26
N PHE A 174 -0.52 -13.32 -8.99
CA PHE A 174 -1.49 -12.57 -8.20
C PHE A 174 -0.94 -11.20 -7.80
N LYS A 175 -1.83 -10.24 -7.71
CA LYS A 175 -1.49 -8.86 -7.37
C LYS A 175 -1.40 -8.70 -5.85
N GLY A 176 -0.49 -7.86 -5.42
CA GLY A 176 -0.39 -7.42 -4.04
C GLY A 176 0.03 -5.96 -3.96
N LYS A 177 -0.09 -5.40 -2.76
CA LYS A 177 0.40 -4.06 -2.42
C LYS A 177 1.40 -4.16 -1.29
N ILE A 178 2.48 -3.46 -1.40
CA ILE A 178 3.45 -3.26 -0.32
C ILE A 178 3.25 -1.86 0.25
N LEU A 179 3.17 -1.77 1.57
CA LEU A 179 3.14 -0.52 2.31
C LEU A 179 4.57 -0.13 2.66
N ILE A 180 4.99 1.05 2.21
CA ILE A 180 6.37 1.53 2.28
C ILE A 180 6.44 2.72 3.22
N ASP A 181 7.45 2.74 4.08
CA ASP A 181 7.83 3.94 4.82
C ASP A 181 8.72 4.82 3.92
N ASN A 182 8.07 5.71 3.17
CA ASN A 182 8.71 6.56 2.16
C ASN A 182 8.55 8.07 2.47
N ASP A 183 8.60 8.43 3.73
CA ASP A 183 8.41 9.82 4.17
C ASP A 183 9.39 10.82 3.54
N GLN A 184 10.57 10.38 3.15
CA GLN A 184 11.57 11.22 2.50
C GLN A 184 11.41 11.28 0.98
N LEU A 185 10.39 10.62 0.40
CA LEU A 185 10.17 10.51 -1.05
C LEU A 185 11.40 10.00 -1.82
N LYS A 186 12.15 9.09 -1.21
CA LYS A 186 13.32 8.44 -1.86
C LYS A 186 12.89 7.64 -3.07
N LEU A 187 11.77 6.93 -2.97
CA LEU A 187 11.10 6.32 -4.11
C LEU A 187 10.01 7.26 -4.62
N ARG A 188 10.05 7.54 -5.91
CA ARG A 188 9.03 8.35 -6.57
C ARG A 188 8.01 7.47 -7.25
N PRO A 189 6.73 7.88 -7.30
CA PRO A 189 5.73 7.18 -8.08
C PRO A 189 6.19 6.97 -9.52
N GLY A 190 5.96 5.76 -10.07
CA GLY A 190 6.44 5.34 -11.40
C GLY A 190 7.81 4.70 -11.43
N MET A 191 8.57 4.68 -10.34
CA MET A 191 9.84 3.94 -10.26
C MET A 191 9.60 2.43 -10.10
N PHE A 192 10.46 1.63 -10.74
CA PHE A 192 10.57 0.20 -10.49
C PHE A 192 11.57 -0.04 -9.36
N ALA A 193 11.22 -0.90 -8.42
CA ALA A 193 12.09 -1.27 -7.32
C ALA A 193 12.05 -2.79 -7.09
N LYS A 194 13.11 -3.34 -6.52
CA LYS A 194 13.16 -4.74 -6.08
C LYS A 194 12.63 -4.81 -4.66
N ALA A 195 11.73 -5.76 -4.41
CA ALA A 195 11.16 -6.03 -3.10
C ALA A 195 11.53 -7.46 -2.67
N ASP A 196 12.28 -7.58 -1.60
CA ASP A 196 12.64 -8.85 -0.98
C ASP A 196 11.70 -9.10 0.21
N ILE A 197 10.75 -10.03 0.05
CA ILE A 197 9.76 -10.38 1.08
C ILE A 197 10.36 -11.46 1.97
N ILE A 198 10.38 -11.24 3.28
CA ILE A 198 10.83 -12.23 4.26
C ILE A 198 9.67 -13.18 4.55
N VAL A 199 9.73 -14.37 3.98
CA VAL A 199 8.65 -15.35 4.10
C VAL A 199 8.76 -16.23 5.33
N ASP A 200 9.99 -16.44 5.82
CA ASP A 200 10.25 -17.21 7.02
C ASP A 200 11.57 -16.78 7.68
N ARG A 201 11.76 -17.13 8.94
CA ARG A 201 12.93 -16.80 9.71
C ARG A 201 13.25 -17.92 10.69
N ALA A 202 14.51 -18.32 10.73
CA ALA A 202 15.02 -19.22 11.73
C ALA A 202 16.03 -18.47 12.63
N ASP A 203 15.83 -18.53 13.94
CA ASP A 203 16.74 -17.95 14.91
C ASP A 203 17.68 -19.05 15.46
N SER A 204 18.97 -18.75 15.54
CA SER A 204 19.99 -19.66 16.13
C SER A 204 20.25 -20.94 15.33
N SER A 205 20.20 -20.88 14.00
CA SER A 205 20.45 -22.01 13.11
C SER A 205 21.91 -22.08 12.65
N ILE A 206 22.40 -23.29 12.38
CA ILE A 206 23.67 -23.50 11.68
C ILE A 206 23.42 -23.23 10.20
N ILE A 207 24.14 -22.28 9.64
CA ILE A 207 24.02 -21.87 8.23
C ILE A 207 25.34 -22.20 7.54
N ILE A 208 25.25 -22.85 6.37
CA ILE A 208 26.42 -23.11 5.51
C ILE A 208 26.16 -22.70 4.06
N PRO A 209 27.19 -22.37 3.28
CA PRO A 209 27.07 -22.12 1.86
C PRO A 209 26.48 -23.35 1.11
N LYS A 210 25.62 -23.12 0.12
CA LYS A 210 25.03 -24.21 -0.65
C LYS A 210 26.01 -24.99 -1.51
N ASP A 211 27.07 -24.35 -1.96
CA ASP A 211 28.11 -24.89 -2.82
C ASP A 211 28.95 -26.01 -2.17
N VAL A 212 28.99 -26.06 -0.82
CA VAL A 212 29.71 -27.11 -0.10
C VAL A 212 28.88 -28.37 0.13
N ILE A 213 27.59 -28.35 -0.22
CA ILE A 213 26.70 -29.50 -0.03
C ILE A 213 26.78 -30.44 -1.22
N LEU A 214 27.15 -31.64 -0.95
CA LEU A 214 27.12 -32.73 -1.93
C LEU A 214 25.80 -33.50 -1.81
N SER A 215 25.27 -33.91 -2.96
CA SER A 215 24.08 -34.75 -2.99
C SER A 215 24.34 -36.08 -3.67
N ASN A 216 23.92 -37.14 -3.03
CA ASN A 216 23.81 -38.47 -3.65
C ASN A 216 22.31 -38.77 -3.83
N ARG A 217 21.94 -39.71 -4.69
CA ARG A 217 20.54 -40.03 -5.14
C ARG A 217 19.47 -39.97 -4.04
N ARG A 218 19.82 -40.00 -2.76
CA ARG A 218 18.87 -40.00 -1.63
C ARG A 218 19.25 -39.10 -0.45
N ARG A 219 20.47 -38.49 -0.40
CA ARG A 219 20.95 -37.79 0.81
C ARG A 219 21.80 -36.58 0.43
N LYS A 220 21.62 -35.51 1.18
CA LYS A 220 22.54 -34.36 1.19
C LYS A 220 23.58 -34.62 2.26
N TYR A 221 24.85 -34.34 1.99
CA TYR A 221 25.94 -34.55 2.93
C TYR A 221 27.06 -33.54 2.71
N VAL A 222 27.90 -33.38 3.72
CA VAL A 222 29.12 -32.57 3.66
C VAL A 222 30.30 -33.37 4.21
N TYR A 223 31.52 -32.88 3.92
CA TYR A 223 32.71 -33.39 4.59
C TYR A 223 33.09 -32.49 5.76
N ILE A 224 33.37 -33.10 6.92
CA ILE A 224 33.98 -32.47 8.09
C ILE A 224 35.35 -33.08 8.34
N VAL A 225 36.23 -32.35 9.03
CA VAL A 225 37.52 -32.86 9.44
C VAL A 225 37.52 -33.21 10.92
N GLU A 226 37.67 -34.50 11.24
CA GLU A 226 37.87 -35.02 12.58
C GLU A 226 39.26 -35.67 12.68
N LYS A 227 40.11 -35.20 13.57
CA LYS A 227 41.45 -35.76 13.81
C LYS A 227 42.29 -35.92 12.53
N ASN A 228 42.28 -34.89 11.66
CA ASN A 228 42.94 -34.86 10.35
C ASN A 228 42.42 -35.91 9.36
N THR A 229 41.20 -36.38 9.51
CA THR A 229 40.56 -37.35 8.62
C THR A 229 39.23 -36.76 8.16
N ALA A 230 38.91 -36.90 6.87
CA ALA A 230 37.64 -36.46 6.32
C ALA A 230 36.52 -37.44 6.68
N LYS A 231 35.45 -36.96 7.21
CA LYS A 231 34.25 -37.73 7.57
C LYS A 231 33.03 -37.20 6.86
N ILE A 232 32.18 -38.07 6.38
CA ILE A 232 30.89 -37.72 5.80
C ILE A 232 29.88 -37.48 6.92
N ARG A 233 29.16 -36.34 6.84
CA ARG A 233 28.02 -36.02 7.68
C ARG A 233 26.78 -35.86 6.81
N ASN A 234 25.78 -36.73 7.02
CA ASN A 234 24.48 -36.60 6.38
C ASN A 234 23.72 -35.44 7.01
N LEU A 235 23.08 -34.63 6.19
CA LEU A 235 22.40 -33.42 6.63
C LEU A 235 20.90 -33.52 6.47
N GLN A 236 20.17 -32.94 7.40
CA GLN A 236 18.80 -32.48 7.18
C GLN A 236 18.82 -30.97 7.04
N THR A 237 18.31 -30.48 5.93
CA THR A 237 18.33 -29.07 5.59
C THR A 237 16.97 -28.45 5.85
N GLY A 238 16.96 -27.20 6.28
CA GLY A 238 15.79 -26.37 6.52
C GLY A 238 15.61 -25.28 5.48
N LEU A 239 15.48 -24.04 5.95
CA LEU A 239 15.33 -22.86 5.11
C LEU A 239 16.56 -22.62 4.24
N GLU A 240 16.35 -22.03 3.07
CA GLU A 240 17.44 -21.69 2.16
C GLU A 240 17.21 -20.32 1.52
N ASP A 241 18.30 -19.57 1.33
CA ASP A 241 18.34 -18.34 0.56
C ASP A 241 19.10 -18.54 -0.77
N GLU A 242 19.52 -17.48 -1.43
CA GLU A 242 20.25 -17.57 -2.71
C GLU A 242 21.59 -18.29 -2.55
N TYR A 243 22.33 -18.08 -1.45
CA TYR A 243 23.70 -18.54 -1.24
C TYR A 243 23.84 -19.58 -0.13
N ASN A 244 22.95 -19.57 0.85
CA ASN A 244 23.09 -20.31 2.09
C ASN A 244 21.91 -21.26 2.33
N ILE A 245 22.15 -22.24 3.18
CA ILE A 245 21.12 -23.18 3.62
C ILE A 245 21.24 -23.48 5.11
N GLU A 246 20.12 -23.56 5.76
CA GLU A 246 20.00 -23.94 7.16
C GLU A 246 20.21 -25.43 7.33
N ILE A 247 20.90 -25.83 8.39
CA ILE A 247 21.11 -27.22 8.79
C ILE A 247 20.32 -27.49 10.05
N LEU A 248 19.29 -28.31 9.94
CA LEU A 248 18.44 -28.74 11.05
C LEU A 248 19.10 -29.85 11.88
N SER A 249 19.85 -30.73 11.22
CA SER A 249 20.62 -31.80 11.90
C SER A 249 21.77 -32.31 11.06
N GLY A 250 22.78 -32.88 11.69
CA GLY A 250 23.97 -33.48 11.06
C GLY A 250 25.26 -32.68 11.24
N LEU A 251 25.20 -31.43 11.69
CA LEU A 251 26.36 -30.61 12.04
C LEU A 251 26.18 -30.04 13.45
N ASN A 252 27.31 -29.86 14.15
CA ASN A 252 27.40 -29.15 15.41
C ASN A 252 28.18 -27.84 15.25
N VAL A 253 27.96 -26.93 16.24
CA VAL A 253 28.63 -25.64 16.29
C VAL A 253 30.08 -25.86 16.45
N ASN A 254 31.05 -25.96 16.01
CA ASN A 254 32.49 -26.23 16.11
C ASN A 254 32.97 -27.41 15.23
N ASP A 255 32.13 -28.00 14.40
CA ASP A 255 32.59 -28.93 13.38
C ASP A 255 33.43 -28.19 12.33
N ASN A 256 34.56 -28.78 11.95
CA ASN A 256 35.44 -28.22 10.91
C ASN A 256 34.94 -28.64 9.54
N LEU A 257 34.11 -27.78 8.91
CA LEU A 257 33.54 -27.99 7.59
C LEU A 257 34.61 -27.83 6.50
N VAL A 258 34.64 -28.76 5.54
CA VAL A 258 35.49 -28.62 4.34
C VAL A 258 34.78 -27.73 3.33
N VAL A 259 35.36 -26.56 3.04
CA VAL A 259 34.76 -25.57 2.11
C VAL A 259 35.44 -25.54 0.74
N LYS A 260 36.61 -26.20 0.59
CA LYS A 260 37.33 -26.33 -0.68
C LYS A 260 38.00 -27.68 -0.82
N GLY A 261 38.05 -28.23 -2.03
CA GLY A 261 38.72 -29.50 -2.33
C GLY A 261 37.90 -30.74 -1.98
N PHE A 262 36.62 -30.57 -1.72
CA PHE A 262 35.71 -31.68 -1.38
C PHE A 262 35.29 -32.53 -2.58
N GLU A 263 35.46 -32.03 -3.83
CA GLU A 263 35.02 -32.71 -5.06
C GLU A 263 35.78 -34.02 -5.29
N THR A 264 37.04 -34.10 -4.86
CA THR A 264 37.89 -35.29 -5.02
C THR A 264 38.07 -36.06 -3.73
N LEU A 265 37.46 -35.57 -2.63
CA LEU A 265 37.65 -36.13 -1.30
C LEU A 265 36.86 -37.46 -1.15
N LYS A 266 37.48 -38.43 -0.49
CA LYS A 266 36.83 -39.68 -0.09
C LYS A 266 36.71 -39.75 1.43
N GLU A 267 35.73 -40.52 1.88
CA GLU A 267 35.59 -40.81 3.29
C GLU A 267 36.87 -41.46 3.84
N ASP A 268 37.26 -41.09 5.04
CA ASP A 268 38.46 -41.54 5.74
C ASP A 268 39.81 -41.10 5.11
N ALA A 269 39.77 -40.20 4.14
CA ALA A 269 41.01 -39.64 3.59
C ALA A 269 41.74 -38.77 4.62
N LYS A 270 43.06 -38.89 4.70
CA LYS A 270 43.90 -37.99 5.50
C LYS A 270 43.96 -36.64 4.86
N VAL A 271 43.65 -35.59 5.61
CA VAL A 271 43.63 -34.20 5.11
C VAL A 271 44.55 -33.32 5.95
N LYS A 272 45.11 -32.33 5.29
CA LYS A 272 45.89 -31.26 5.95
C LYS A 272 45.12 -29.96 5.83
N ILE A 273 44.73 -29.38 6.98
CA ILE A 273 44.01 -28.12 7.01
C ILE A 273 44.98 -27.01 6.56
N GLN A 274 44.62 -26.31 5.49
CA GLN A 274 45.21 -25.02 5.13
C GLN A 274 44.31 -23.94 5.69
N LYS A 275 44.87 -23.07 6.52
CA LYS A 275 44.17 -21.89 7.06
C LYS A 275 44.09 -20.78 6.05
#